data_85b047eb0fcaf8f827d794a65fd31b60
#
_entry.id   85b047eb0fcaf8f827d794a65fd31b60
#
_cell.length_a   1.000
_cell.length_b   1.000
_cell.length_c   1.000
_cell.angle_alpha   90.00
_cell.angle_beta   90.00
_cell.angle_gamma   90.00
#
_symmetry.space_group_name_H-M   'P 1'
#
loop_
_entity.id
_entity.type
_entity.pdbx_description
1 polymer ?
#
loop_
_entity_poly.entity_id
_entity_poly.type
_entity_poly.pdbx_seq_one_letter_code
_entity_poly.pdbx_strand_id
1 'polypeptide(L)'
;MTERYDFLVIGGGSGGIAAARRAAEHGARTALIEAHRLGGTCVNVGCVPKKVMWNTAHVAEVIRQAPDYGFSIASNNFDWPTITKARDGYVQRLNGIYKKNLDASGV
;
A
#
# COMPACT_ATOMS: atom_id res chain seq x y z
N MET A 1 -10.94 27.38 18.46
CA MET A 1 -9.68 27.14 19.23
C MET A 1 -8.57 26.80 18.28
N THR A 2 -7.39 27.31 18.55
CA THR A 2 -6.20 27.01 17.74
C THR A 2 -5.39 25.90 18.44
N GLU A 3 -5.18 24.79 17.74
CA GLU A 3 -4.26 23.79 18.20
C GLU A 3 -2.83 24.11 17.76
N ARG A 4 -1.87 23.78 18.57
CA ARG A 4 -0.45 24.01 18.28
C ARG A 4 0.28 22.68 18.24
N TYR A 5 1.12 22.52 17.22
CA TYR A 5 1.97 21.35 17.02
C TYR A 5 3.42 21.81 16.86
N ASP A 6 4.35 20.97 17.30
CA ASP A 6 5.78 21.19 17.08
C ASP A 6 6.18 20.83 15.65
N PHE A 7 5.49 19.85 15.07
CA PHE A 7 5.74 19.36 13.72
C PHE A 7 4.42 19.07 12.99
N LEU A 8 4.21 19.72 11.87
CA LEU A 8 3.02 19.55 11.03
C LEU A 8 3.44 19.02 9.67
N VAL A 9 2.89 17.87 9.28
CA VAL A 9 3.14 17.23 7.98
C VAL A 9 1.93 17.42 7.08
N ILE A 10 2.15 17.89 5.88
CA ILE A 10 1.14 18.00 4.83
C ILE A 10 1.42 16.93 3.78
N GLY A 11 0.53 15.96 3.71
CA GLY A 11 0.64 14.81 2.82
C GLY A 11 1.01 13.51 3.55
N GLY A 12 0.09 12.54 3.50
CA GLY A 12 0.22 11.21 4.12
C GLY A 12 0.75 10.15 3.17
N GLY A 13 1.74 10.48 2.34
CA GLY A 13 2.49 9.53 1.56
C GLY A 13 3.64 8.89 2.36
N SER A 14 4.50 8.12 1.70
CA SER A 14 5.59 7.38 2.34
C SER A 14 6.52 8.30 3.15
N GLY A 15 6.92 9.44 2.59
CA GLY A 15 7.80 10.39 3.26
C GLY A 15 7.11 11.10 4.43
N GLY A 16 5.86 11.54 4.24
CA GLY A 16 5.09 12.23 5.26
C GLY A 16 4.80 11.36 6.47
N ILE A 17 4.37 10.13 6.26
CA ILE A 17 4.12 9.16 7.34
C ILE A 17 5.41 8.85 8.11
N ALA A 18 6.51 8.60 7.41
CA ALA A 18 7.79 8.33 8.03
C ALA A 18 8.29 9.54 8.87
N ALA A 19 8.20 10.75 8.32
CA ALA A 19 8.62 11.96 9.01
C ALA A 19 7.76 12.25 10.25
N ALA A 20 6.43 12.13 10.13
CA ALA A 20 5.50 12.35 11.24
C ALA A 20 5.76 11.39 12.40
N ARG A 21 5.85 10.09 12.10
CA ARG A 21 6.11 9.08 13.12
C ARG A 21 7.47 9.28 13.77
N ARG A 22 8.48 9.60 13.00
CA ARG A 22 9.83 9.83 13.52
C ARG A 22 9.88 11.04 14.44
N ALA A 23 9.23 12.15 14.07
CA ALA A 23 9.13 13.33 14.93
C ALA A 23 8.41 13.01 16.25
N ALA A 24 7.29 12.27 16.19
CA ALA A 24 6.55 11.85 17.39
C ALA A 24 7.38 10.94 18.29
N GLU A 25 8.16 10.00 17.74
CA GLU A 25 9.08 9.15 18.50
C GLU A 25 10.13 9.95 19.27
N HIS A 26 10.52 11.13 18.76
CA HIS A 26 11.41 12.06 19.45
C HIS A 26 10.72 13.03 20.40
N GLY A 27 9.44 12.82 20.66
CA GLY A 27 8.67 13.59 21.65
C GLY A 27 8.00 14.84 21.09
N ALA A 28 8.06 15.10 19.79
CA ALA A 28 7.37 16.24 19.18
C ALA A 28 5.84 15.99 19.16
N ARG A 29 5.06 17.01 19.53
CA ARG A 29 3.61 17.01 19.27
C ARG A 29 3.38 17.15 17.78
N THR A 30 3.00 16.06 17.13
CA THR A 30 2.97 15.96 15.68
C THR A 30 1.56 15.80 15.15
N ALA A 31 1.24 16.48 14.05
CA ALA A 31 0.03 16.25 13.27
C ALA A 31 0.37 15.98 11.81
N LEU A 32 -0.48 15.18 11.16
CA LEU A 32 -0.41 14.90 9.72
C LEU A 32 -1.74 15.20 9.07
N ILE A 33 -1.72 15.94 7.97
CA ILE A 33 -2.88 16.27 7.17
C ILE A 33 -2.81 15.52 5.85
N GLU A 34 -3.85 14.74 5.54
CA GLU A 34 -4.00 14.04 4.26
C GLU A 34 -5.40 14.27 3.71
N ALA A 35 -5.49 14.73 2.47
CA ALA A 35 -6.76 15.04 1.82
C ALA A 35 -7.51 13.79 1.33
N HIS A 36 -6.81 12.67 1.15
CA HIS A 36 -7.36 11.44 0.59
C HIS A 36 -7.00 10.22 1.45
N ARG A 37 -6.56 9.13 0.81
CA ARG A 37 -6.16 7.90 1.51
C ARG A 37 -4.72 7.96 1.97
N LEU A 38 -4.44 7.47 3.16
CA LEU A 38 -3.07 7.31 3.66
C LEU A 38 -2.27 6.34 2.78
N GLY A 39 -0.97 6.62 2.64
CA GLY A 39 -0.04 5.82 1.87
C GLY A 39 0.42 6.49 0.57
N GLY A 40 -0.28 7.53 0.12
CA GLY A 40 0.07 8.31 -1.07
C GLY A 40 -0.02 7.53 -2.38
N THR A 41 0.66 8.02 -3.39
CA THR A 41 0.67 7.45 -4.74
C THR A 41 1.20 6.01 -4.74
N CYS A 42 2.31 5.76 -4.07
CA CYS A 42 2.95 4.43 -4.07
C CYS A 42 1.99 3.34 -3.58
N VAL A 43 1.34 3.54 -2.46
CA VAL A 43 0.45 2.54 -1.85
C VAL A 43 -0.87 2.41 -2.61
N ASN A 44 -1.47 3.53 -3.01
CA ASN A 44 -2.84 3.54 -3.51
C ASN A 44 -2.97 3.31 -5.00
N VAL A 45 -2.07 3.86 -5.80
CA VAL A 45 -2.17 3.85 -7.27
C VAL A 45 -0.83 3.63 -7.98
N GLY A 46 0.22 3.28 -7.26
CA GLY A 46 1.58 3.16 -7.80
C GLY A 46 2.24 1.81 -7.50
N CYS A 47 3.28 1.84 -6.69
CA CYS A 47 4.19 0.70 -6.45
C CYS A 47 3.47 -0.57 -6.01
N VAL A 48 2.55 -0.46 -5.06
CA VAL A 48 1.86 -1.62 -4.47
C VAL A 48 0.90 -2.27 -5.46
N PRO A 49 -0.11 -1.59 -6.02
CA PRO A 49 -1.00 -2.22 -6.99
C PRO A 49 -0.26 -2.66 -8.26
N LYS A 50 0.75 -1.93 -8.70
CA LYS A 50 1.61 -2.34 -9.83
C LYS A 50 2.27 -3.68 -9.53
N LYS A 51 2.84 -3.87 -8.34
CA LYS A 51 3.55 -5.11 -7.97
C LYS A 51 2.61 -6.31 -7.94
N VAL A 52 1.39 -6.14 -7.45
CA VAL A 52 0.35 -7.18 -7.49
C VAL A 52 0.06 -7.60 -8.94
N MET A 53 -0.10 -6.63 -9.83
CA MET A 53 -0.36 -6.89 -11.25
C MET A 53 0.85 -7.53 -11.94
N TRP A 54 2.06 -7.10 -11.60
CA TRP A 54 3.29 -7.71 -12.11
C TRP A 54 3.42 -9.17 -11.70
N ASN A 55 3.13 -9.51 -10.43
CA ASN A 55 3.14 -10.88 -9.95
C ASN A 55 2.09 -11.74 -10.68
N THR A 56 0.92 -11.16 -11.00
CA THR A 56 -0.11 -11.84 -11.80
C THR A 56 0.41 -12.17 -13.19
N ALA A 57 1.07 -11.22 -13.85
CA ALA A 57 1.69 -11.44 -15.15
C ALA A 57 2.80 -12.52 -15.09
N HIS A 58 3.58 -12.54 -14.01
CA HIS A 58 4.60 -13.56 -13.80
C HIS A 58 3.99 -14.96 -13.66
N VAL A 59 2.89 -15.10 -12.93
CA VAL A 59 2.16 -16.38 -12.82
C VAL A 59 1.68 -16.84 -14.20
N ALA A 60 1.12 -15.95 -15.00
CA ALA A 60 0.69 -16.29 -16.37
C ALA A 60 1.86 -16.78 -17.23
N GLU A 61 3.02 -16.15 -17.10
CA GLU A 61 4.23 -16.56 -17.82
C GLU A 61 4.71 -17.94 -17.37
N VAL A 62 4.71 -18.22 -16.07
CA VAL A 62 5.07 -19.55 -15.51
C VAL A 62 4.12 -20.63 -16.05
N ILE A 63 2.82 -20.37 -16.08
CA ILE A 63 1.83 -21.31 -16.64
C ILE A 63 2.11 -21.56 -18.13
N ARG A 64 2.43 -20.52 -18.89
CA ARG A 64 2.74 -20.63 -20.32
C ARG A 64 3.98 -21.49 -20.56
N GLN A 65 4.99 -21.41 -19.71
CA GLN A 65 6.25 -22.15 -19.82
C GLN A 65 6.18 -23.56 -19.22
N ALA A 66 5.20 -23.85 -18.39
CA ALA A 66 5.10 -25.13 -17.66
C ALA A 66 5.23 -26.39 -18.54
N PRO A 67 4.68 -26.43 -19.77
CA PRO A 67 4.86 -27.61 -20.64
C PRO A 67 6.33 -27.92 -20.98
N ASP A 68 7.19 -26.91 -21.07
CA ASP A 68 8.62 -27.09 -21.36
C ASP A 68 9.35 -27.85 -20.24
N TYR A 69 8.75 -27.85 -19.05
CA TYR A 69 9.25 -28.55 -17.86
C TYR A 69 8.50 -29.86 -17.54
N GLY A 70 7.67 -30.32 -18.48
CA GLY A 70 6.96 -31.60 -18.35
C GLY A 70 5.60 -31.51 -17.63
N PHE A 71 5.10 -30.31 -17.34
CA PHE A 71 3.78 -30.13 -16.72
C PHE A 71 2.68 -30.03 -17.77
N SER A 72 1.56 -30.70 -17.53
CA SER A 72 0.36 -30.57 -18.35
C SER A 72 -0.66 -29.67 -17.65
N ILE A 73 -1.01 -28.55 -18.29
CA ILE A 73 -2.00 -27.62 -17.78
C ILE A 73 -3.30 -27.79 -18.56
N ALA A 74 -4.34 -28.29 -17.88
CA ALA A 74 -5.61 -28.58 -18.52
C ALA A 74 -6.44 -27.31 -18.84
N SER A 75 -6.28 -26.26 -18.03
CA SER A 75 -6.95 -24.97 -18.21
C SER A 75 -6.09 -23.85 -17.65
N ASN A 76 -6.05 -22.74 -18.37
CA ASN A 76 -5.36 -21.51 -17.96
C ASN A 76 -6.28 -20.29 -18.02
N ASN A 77 -7.57 -20.48 -17.75
CA ASN A 77 -8.54 -19.39 -17.73
C ASN A 77 -8.17 -18.36 -16.67
N PHE A 78 -8.27 -17.08 -17.03
CA PHE A 78 -7.95 -15.96 -16.17
C PHE A 78 -9.20 -15.15 -15.84
N ASP A 79 -9.39 -14.83 -14.56
CA ASP A 79 -10.52 -14.05 -14.05
C ASP A 79 -10.04 -12.70 -13.52
N TRP A 80 -10.24 -11.63 -14.30
CA TRP A 80 -9.87 -10.27 -13.91
C TRP A 80 -10.52 -9.81 -12.60
N PRO A 81 -11.82 -10.01 -12.36
CA PRO A 81 -12.44 -9.61 -11.10
C PRO A 81 -11.75 -10.17 -9.86
N THR A 82 -11.28 -11.39 -9.91
CA THR A 82 -10.55 -12.00 -8.78
C THR A 82 -9.31 -11.22 -8.39
N ILE A 83 -8.45 -10.90 -9.35
CA ILE A 83 -7.20 -10.20 -9.03
C ILE A 83 -7.40 -8.72 -8.72
N THR A 84 -8.32 -8.05 -9.40
CA THR A 84 -8.61 -6.64 -9.11
C THR A 84 -9.19 -6.46 -7.71
N LYS A 85 -10.10 -7.34 -7.30
CA LYS A 85 -10.67 -7.35 -5.94
C LYS A 85 -9.60 -7.63 -4.88
N ALA A 86 -8.72 -8.60 -5.11
CA ALA A 86 -7.63 -8.94 -4.20
C ALA A 86 -6.63 -7.77 -4.08
N ARG A 87 -6.27 -7.15 -5.19
CA ARG A 87 -5.41 -5.95 -5.22
C ARG A 87 -6.01 -4.80 -4.41
N ASP A 88 -7.26 -4.47 -4.67
CA ASP A 88 -7.94 -3.36 -4.01
C ASP A 88 -8.11 -3.64 -2.51
N GLY A 89 -8.42 -4.86 -2.12
CA GLY A 89 -8.49 -5.28 -0.72
C GLY A 89 -7.14 -5.17 -0.01
N TYR A 90 -6.06 -5.51 -0.70
CA TYR A 90 -4.71 -5.36 -0.17
C TYR A 90 -4.35 -3.88 0.07
N VAL A 91 -4.66 -3.00 -0.87
CA VAL A 91 -4.47 -1.55 -0.70
C VAL A 91 -5.27 -1.02 0.48
N GLN A 92 -6.54 -1.39 0.60
CA GLN A 92 -7.40 -0.98 1.74
C GLN A 92 -6.82 -1.45 3.08
N ARG A 93 -6.30 -2.67 3.13
CA ARG A 93 -5.64 -3.19 4.33
C ARG A 93 -4.42 -2.33 4.71
N LEU A 94 -3.61 -1.91 3.75
CA LEU A 94 -2.46 -1.03 4.00
C LEU A 94 -2.90 0.35 4.49
N ASN A 95 -3.97 0.93 3.95
CA ASN A 95 -4.51 2.19 4.46
C ASN A 95 -4.82 2.08 5.96
N GLY A 96 -5.46 1.00 6.39
CA GLY A 96 -5.76 0.73 7.80
C GLY A 96 -4.51 0.54 8.65
N ILE A 97 -3.50 -0.15 8.15
CA ILE A 97 -2.22 -0.34 8.84
C ILE A 97 -1.51 1.00 9.06
N TYR A 98 -1.45 1.86 8.06
CA TYR A 98 -0.84 3.19 8.21
C TYR A 98 -1.57 4.05 9.24
N LYS A 99 -2.91 4.05 9.22
CA LYS A 99 -3.70 4.73 10.25
C LYS A 99 -3.35 4.23 11.64
N LYS A 100 -3.38 2.91 11.83
CA LYS A 100 -3.03 2.29 13.12
C LYS A 100 -1.62 2.65 13.58
N ASN A 101 -0.66 2.67 12.68
CA ASN A 101 0.72 3.01 13.01
C ASN A 101 0.89 4.48 13.39
N LEU A 102 0.19 5.39 12.73
CA LEU A 102 0.17 6.82 13.11
C LEU A 102 -0.44 6.99 14.50
N ASP A 103 -1.60 6.42 14.75
CA ASP A 103 -2.28 6.47 16.05
C ASP A 103 -1.37 5.90 17.17
N ALA A 104 -0.71 4.78 16.92
CA ALA A 104 0.22 4.17 17.88
C ALA A 104 1.46 5.02 18.17
N SER A 105 1.87 5.86 17.23
CA SER A 105 2.99 6.81 17.38
C SER A 105 2.58 8.15 18.01
N GLY A 106 1.27 8.36 18.24
CA GLY A 106 0.76 9.60 18.81
C GLY A 106 0.65 10.77 17.81
N VAL A 107 0.52 10.44 16.52
CA VAL A 107 0.33 11.45 15.45
C VAL A 107 -1.16 11.72 15.25
#